data_dd829db6989e72ac41cc6ed5d5a17f9c
#
_entry.id   dd829db6989e72ac41cc6ed5d5a17f9c
#
_cell.length_a   1.000
_cell.length_b   1.000
_cell.length_c   1.000
_cell.angle_alpha   90.00
_cell.angle_beta   90.00
_cell.angle_gamma   90.00
#
_symmetry.space_group_name_H-M   'P 1'
#
loop_
_entity.id
_entity.type
_entity.pdbx_description
1 polymer ?
#
loop_
_entity_poly.entity_id
_entity_poly.type
_entity_poly.pdbx_seq_one_letter_code
_entity_poly.pdbx_strand_id
1 'polypeptide(L)'
;MSSDARPPLRSMLFVPGTKVEWLAKAAAAGADAAVLDLEDAVPAAEKGAARERVAEAVARASGDMAIFVRINPLDGWPAVEDLRAVTRPGLAGVLLPKVGGPADVVLADRMLTWCERERGLPAGQVALVPLLESAAALRGAYEIGRAAPRVAYLGAVTGRGGDVERAVGYRWSPSGRETLELRSRVLLDVRAAGVPCPVAGLWTTVGDLDGLRAFAEQNRALGYEGMLAIHPSHVPVINEVFSPSPEELARYARLIAAVKEAQARGAGAVTFEGEMVDEAMAARARGVIAGACRGPRG
;
A
#
# COMPACT_ATOMS: atom_id res chain seq x y z
N MET A 1 -3.38 19.39 12.25
CA MET A 1 -3.38 18.07 11.56
C MET A 1 -3.63 18.38 10.10
N SER A 2 -2.62 18.18 9.24
CA SER A 2 -2.69 18.52 7.81
C SER A 2 -3.80 17.70 7.13
N SER A 3 -4.64 18.36 6.32
CA SER A 3 -5.73 17.75 5.53
C SER A 3 -5.20 16.91 4.34
N ASP A 4 -3.90 16.69 4.24
CA ASP A 4 -3.21 16.02 3.14
C ASP A 4 -2.81 14.57 3.43
N ALA A 5 -3.27 13.97 4.52
CA ALA A 5 -2.95 12.56 4.80
C ALA A 5 -3.68 11.65 3.79
N ARG A 6 -2.90 10.95 2.96
CA ARG A 6 -3.43 9.95 2.03
C ARG A 6 -4.12 8.83 2.79
N PRO A 7 -5.26 8.33 2.30
CA PRO A 7 -6.00 7.27 2.98
C PRO A 7 -5.23 5.95 2.94
N PRO A 8 -5.35 5.10 3.97
CA PRO A 8 -4.92 3.71 3.87
C PRO A 8 -5.71 3.00 2.76
N LEU A 9 -5.03 2.11 2.05
CA LEU A 9 -5.61 1.27 1.01
C LEU A 9 -5.49 -0.19 1.46
N ARG A 10 -6.62 -0.82 1.74
CA ARG A 10 -6.65 -2.23 2.19
C ARG A 10 -6.15 -3.16 1.10
N SER A 11 -6.62 -2.95 -0.13
CA SER A 11 -6.23 -3.74 -1.29
C SER A 11 -5.78 -2.88 -2.47
N MET A 12 -4.65 -3.26 -3.08
CA MET A 12 -4.12 -2.66 -4.31
C MET A 12 -3.99 -3.78 -5.35
N LEU A 13 -4.93 -3.86 -6.30
CA LEU A 13 -5.01 -4.96 -7.26
C LEU A 13 -4.24 -4.65 -8.53
N PHE A 14 -3.26 -5.50 -8.87
CA PHE A 14 -2.56 -5.42 -10.14
C PHE A 14 -3.46 -5.78 -11.33
N VAL A 15 -3.39 -4.94 -12.37
CA VAL A 15 -4.07 -5.10 -13.65
C VAL A 15 -3.06 -4.91 -14.77
N PRO A 16 -2.82 -5.89 -15.65
CA PRO A 16 -1.88 -5.72 -16.76
C PRO A 16 -2.25 -4.51 -17.63
N GLY A 17 -1.28 -3.68 -17.99
CA GLY A 17 -1.49 -2.49 -18.82
C GLY A 17 -2.02 -2.80 -20.23
N THR A 18 -1.88 -4.06 -20.66
CA THR A 18 -2.50 -4.58 -21.90
C THR A 18 -3.98 -4.90 -21.74
N LYS A 19 -4.53 -4.88 -20.51
CA LYS A 19 -5.89 -5.30 -20.14
C LYS A 19 -6.60 -4.24 -19.29
N VAL A 20 -6.51 -2.96 -19.69
CA VAL A 20 -7.11 -1.84 -18.95
C VAL A 20 -8.63 -1.98 -18.73
N GLU A 21 -9.32 -2.73 -19.59
CA GLU A 21 -10.73 -3.07 -19.43
C GLU A 21 -11.03 -3.90 -18.18
N TRP A 22 -10.01 -4.52 -17.57
CA TRP A 22 -10.16 -5.25 -16.29
C TRP A 22 -10.27 -4.31 -15.08
N LEU A 23 -10.10 -3.00 -15.24
CA LEU A 23 -10.45 -2.03 -14.20
C LEU A 23 -11.89 -2.20 -13.72
N ALA A 24 -12.83 -2.53 -14.63
CA ALA A 24 -14.20 -2.82 -14.24
C ALA A 24 -14.31 -4.05 -13.32
N LYS A 25 -13.48 -5.08 -13.52
CA LYS A 25 -13.42 -6.25 -12.63
C LYS A 25 -12.80 -5.90 -11.27
N ALA A 26 -11.78 -5.04 -11.26
CA ALA A 26 -11.17 -4.56 -10.03
C ALA A 26 -12.18 -3.78 -9.17
N ALA A 27 -12.92 -2.87 -9.79
CA ALA A 27 -13.97 -2.11 -9.14
C ALA A 27 -15.11 -3.03 -8.63
N ALA A 28 -15.57 -3.98 -9.46
CA ALA A 28 -16.60 -4.94 -9.07
C ALA A 28 -16.18 -5.86 -7.91
N ALA A 29 -14.87 -6.15 -7.77
CA ALA A 29 -14.32 -6.88 -6.62
C ALA A 29 -14.20 -6.01 -5.36
N GLY A 30 -14.41 -4.69 -5.45
CA GLY A 30 -14.30 -3.75 -4.34
C GLY A 30 -12.85 -3.37 -3.99
N ALA A 31 -11.94 -3.38 -4.96
CA ALA A 31 -10.55 -2.96 -4.72
C ALA A 31 -10.50 -1.47 -4.34
N ASP A 32 -9.74 -1.13 -3.29
CA ASP A 32 -9.52 0.27 -2.91
C ASP A 32 -8.64 0.98 -3.95
N ALA A 33 -7.72 0.24 -4.58
CA ALA A 33 -6.91 0.74 -5.68
C ALA A 33 -6.66 -0.32 -6.76
N ALA A 34 -6.56 0.12 -8.01
CA ALA A 34 -6.00 -0.66 -9.10
C ALA A 34 -4.59 -0.17 -9.44
N VAL A 35 -3.68 -1.12 -9.68
CA VAL A 35 -2.31 -0.85 -10.13
C VAL A 35 -2.20 -1.30 -11.57
N LEU A 36 -2.26 -0.36 -12.51
CA LEU A 36 -2.01 -0.62 -13.93
C LEU A 36 -0.52 -0.89 -14.15
N ASP A 37 -0.19 -2.07 -14.64
CA ASP A 37 1.19 -2.52 -14.75
C ASP A 37 1.78 -2.28 -16.14
N LEU A 38 2.88 -1.55 -16.22
CA LEU A 38 3.68 -1.34 -17.44
C LEU A 38 5.00 -2.12 -17.43
N GLU A 39 5.26 -2.90 -16.35
CA GLU A 39 6.53 -3.60 -16.18
C GLU A 39 6.41 -5.07 -16.58
N ASP A 40 6.49 -6.00 -15.63
CA ASP A 40 6.64 -7.44 -15.86
C ASP A 40 5.43 -8.08 -16.56
N ALA A 41 4.22 -7.56 -16.34
CA ALA A 41 3.01 -8.08 -16.97
C ALA A 41 2.83 -7.64 -18.44
N VAL A 42 3.78 -6.86 -19.00
CA VAL A 42 3.71 -6.34 -20.37
C VAL A 42 4.91 -6.78 -21.18
N PRO A 43 4.74 -7.54 -22.28
CA PRO A 43 5.83 -7.88 -23.18
C PRO A 43 6.53 -6.64 -23.74
N ALA A 44 7.85 -6.71 -23.94
CA ALA A 44 8.65 -5.57 -24.38
C ALA A 44 8.12 -4.91 -25.66
N ALA A 45 7.64 -5.70 -26.62
CA ALA A 45 7.08 -5.20 -27.89
C ALA A 45 5.74 -4.44 -27.72
N GLU A 46 5.03 -4.68 -26.60
CA GLU A 46 3.72 -4.05 -26.34
C GLU A 46 3.80 -2.84 -25.39
N LYS A 47 4.96 -2.56 -24.80
CA LYS A 47 5.10 -1.50 -23.78
C LYS A 47 4.65 -0.12 -24.26
N GLY A 48 4.96 0.26 -25.51
CA GLY A 48 4.50 1.53 -26.08
C GLY A 48 2.97 1.62 -26.17
N ALA A 49 2.33 0.60 -26.74
CA ALA A 49 0.88 0.57 -26.87
C ALA A 49 0.17 0.42 -25.50
N ALA A 50 0.74 -0.31 -24.56
CA ALA A 50 0.22 -0.41 -23.20
C ALA A 50 0.30 0.94 -22.48
N ARG A 51 1.40 1.68 -22.62
CA ARG A 51 1.58 3.04 -22.06
C ARG A 51 0.47 3.99 -22.50
N GLU A 52 0.16 4.00 -23.78
CA GLU A 52 -0.92 4.86 -24.33
C GLU A 52 -2.29 4.48 -23.73
N ARG A 53 -2.63 3.19 -23.73
CA ARG A 53 -3.89 2.69 -23.13
C ARG A 53 -3.99 3.01 -21.65
N VAL A 54 -2.91 2.82 -20.89
CA VAL A 54 -2.85 3.14 -19.46
C VAL A 54 -3.02 4.64 -19.24
N ALA A 55 -2.33 5.48 -20.01
CA ALA A 55 -2.47 6.94 -19.92
C ALA A 55 -3.91 7.41 -20.20
N GLU A 56 -4.59 6.80 -21.19
CA GLU A 56 -6.01 7.09 -21.46
C GLU A 56 -6.92 6.60 -20.33
N ALA A 57 -6.66 5.39 -19.79
CA ALA A 57 -7.43 4.86 -18.68
C ALA A 57 -7.32 5.75 -17.43
N VAL A 58 -6.12 6.22 -17.11
CA VAL A 58 -5.90 7.19 -16.01
C VAL A 58 -6.70 8.49 -16.26
N ALA A 59 -6.65 9.03 -17.47
CA ALA A 59 -7.36 10.28 -17.79
C ALA A 59 -8.90 10.17 -17.74
N ARG A 60 -9.42 8.95 -17.91
CA ARG A 60 -10.87 8.65 -17.82
C ARG A 60 -11.28 8.17 -16.41
N ALA A 61 -10.32 8.02 -15.51
CA ALA A 61 -10.61 7.51 -14.17
C ALA A 61 -11.60 8.46 -13.47
N SER A 62 -12.72 7.90 -13.07
CA SER A 62 -13.75 8.56 -12.28
C SER A 62 -14.30 7.53 -11.29
N GLY A 63 -14.58 7.94 -10.07
CA GLY A 63 -15.09 7.04 -9.03
C GLY A 63 -14.14 6.89 -7.85
N ASP A 64 -14.49 5.97 -6.95
CA ASP A 64 -13.86 5.87 -5.62
C ASP A 64 -12.59 5.02 -5.60
N MET A 65 -12.36 4.16 -6.63
CA MET A 65 -11.17 3.34 -6.73
C MET A 65 -9.97 4.17 -7.19
N ALA A 66 -8.91 4.22 -6.37
CA ALA A 66 -7.69 4.93 -6.72
C ALA A 66 -6.93 4.23 -7.85
N ILE A 67 -6.41 5.00 -8.81
CA ILE A 67 -5.61 4.47 -9.92
C ILE A 67 -4.13 4.74 -9.67
N PHE A 68 -3.36 3.67 -9.59
CA PHE A 68 -1.90 3.66 -9.55
C PHE A 68 -1.35 3.08 -10.84
N VAL A 69 -0.09 3.39 -11.14
CA VAL A 69 0.63 2.79 -12.28
C VAL A 69 1.98 2.27 -11.80
N ARG A 70 2.28 0.99 -12.06
CA ARG A 70 3.65 0.48 -11.94
C ARG A 70 4.38 0.77 -13.24
N ILE A 71 5.38 1.63 -13.20
CA ILE A 71 6.20 2.01 -14.34
C ILE A 71 7.33 1.01 -14.58
N ASN A 72 8.04 1.15 -15.68
CA ASN A 72 9.30 0.42 -15.89
C ASN A 72 10.39 0.89 -14.90
N PRO A 73 11.44 0.07 -14.63
CA PRO A 73 12.54 0.44 -13.76
C PRO A 73 13.24 1.74 -14.18
N LEU A 74 13.77 2.49 -13.20
CA LEU A 74 14.46 3.77 -13.42
C LEU A 74 15.88 3.62 -14.01
N ASP A 75 16.19 2.48 -14.57
CA ASP A 75 17.48 2.17 -15.21
C ASP A 75 17.53 2.57 -16.70
N GLY A 76 16.46 3.15 -17.24
CA GLY A 76 16.38 3.49 -18.65
C GLY A 76 15.29 4.49 -19.01
N TRP A 77 15.29 4.83 -20.30
CA TRP A 77 14.37 5.80 -20.88
C TRP A 77 12.87 5.43 -20.78
N PRO A 78 12.49 4.13 -20.82
CA PRO A 78 11.09 3.74 -20.70
C PRO A 78 10.39 4.29 -19.44
N ALA A 79 11.10 4.37 -18.30
CA ALA A 79 10.53 4.94 -17.08
C ALA A 79 10.19 6.43 -17.22
N VAL A 80 11.02 7.19 -17.93
CA VAL A 80 10.81 8.62 -18.21
C VAL A 80 9.55 8.82 -19.06
N GLU A 81 9.41 8.00 -20.12
CA GLU A 81 8.24 8.02 -21.00
C GLU A 81 6.98 7.61 -20.26
N ASP A 82 7.06 6.60 -19.39
CA ASP A 82 5.94 6.15 -18.57
C ASP A 82 5.47 7.29 -17.65
N LEU A 83 6.37 7.88 -16.85
CA LEU A 83 6.06 8.98 -15.95
C LEU A 83 5.40 10.15 -16.68
N ARG A 84 5.94 10.56 -17.82
CA ARG A 84 5.39 11.67 -18.62
C ARG A 84 4.01 11.34 -19.19
N ALA A 85 3.80 10.09 -19.60
CA ALA A 85 2.53 9.67 -20.19
C ALA A 85 1.42 9.55 -19.15
N VAL A 86 1.72 8.93 -17.97
CA VAL A 86 0.69 8.59 -16.99
C VAL A 86 0.41 9.70 -16.00
N THR A 87 1.30 10.70 -15.83
CA THR A 87 1.07 11.84 -14.93
C THR A 87 -0.03 12.75 -15.51
N ARG A 88 -1.26 12.47 -15.10
CA ARG A 88 -2.49 13.11 -15.58
C ARG A 88 -3.49 13.25 -14.43
N PRO A 89 -4.53 14.10 -14.55
CA PRO A 89 -5.68 14.05 -13.64
C PRO A 89 -6.21 12.62 -13.54
N GLY A 90 -6.52 12.16 -12.33
CA GLY A 90 -6.96 10.80 -12.04
C GLY A 90 -5.85 9.85 -11.57
N LEU A 91 -4.56 10.18 -11.74
CA LEU A 91 -3.46 9.39 -11.18
C LEU A 91 -3.30 9.64 -9.68
N ALA A 92 -3.49 8.61 -8.87
CA ALA A 92 -3.28 8.66 -7.42
C ALA A 92 -1.80 8.47 -7.04
N GLY A 93 -1.08 7.61 -7.75
CA GLY A 93 0.32 7.35 -7.47
C GLY A 93 1.02 6.45 -8.48
N VAL A 94 2.33 6.32 -8.29
CA VAL A 94 3.22 5.52 -9.13
C VAL A 94 3.97 4.51 -8.25
N LEU A 95 3.96 3.24 -8.65
CA LEU A 95 4.83 2.21 -8.08
C LEU A 95 6.16 2.24 -8.82
N LEU A 96 7.26 2.35 -8.06
CA LEU A 96 8.64 2.29 -8.55
C LEU A 96 9.19 0.89 -8.34
N PRO A 97 9.28 0.05 -9.37
CA PRO A 97 9.86 -1.28 -9.23
C PRO A 97 11.39 -1.19 -9.10
N LYS A 98 11.96 -2.21 -8.51
CA LYS A 98 13.41 -2.48 -8.49
C LYS A 98 14.27 -1.31 -8.02
N VAL A 99 13.76 -0.53 -7.05
CA VAL A 99 14.56 0.59 -6.48
C VAL A 99 15.86 0.08 -5.87
N GLY A 100 16.98 0.71 -6.24
CA GLY A 100 18.30 0.40 -5.69
C GLY A 100 18.57 1.12 -4.36
N GLY A 101 17.90 2.26 -4.13
CA GLY A 101 18.08 3.05 -2.92
C GLY A 101 17.35 4.41 -2.95
N PRO A 102 17.64 5.29 -1.98
CA PRO A 102 16.97 6.58 -1.84
C PRO A 102 17.19 7.52 -3.05
N ALA A 103 18.30 7.38 -3.78
CA ALA A 103 18.58 8.21 -4.95
C ALA A 103 17.53 8.03 -6.06
N ASP A 104 17.04 6.81 -6.27
CA ASP A 104 16.00 6.52 -7.26
C ASP A 104 14.69 7.22 -6.90
N VAL A 105 14.35 7.22 -5.61
CA VAL A 105 13.15 7.89 -5.12
C VAL A 105 13.24 9.41 -5.31
N VAL A 106 14.41 10.00 -5.02
CA VAL A 106 14.67 11.44 -5.24
C VAL A 106 14.57 11.78 -6.72
N LEU A 107 15.12 10.94 -7.59
CA LEU A 107 15.04 11.12 -9.04
C LEU A 107 13.58 11.07 -9.51
N ALA A 108 12.83 10.05 -9.11
CA ALA A 108 11.42 9.90 -9.46
C ALA A 108 10.57 11.08 -8.94
N ASP A 109 10.83 11.55 -7.72
CA ASP A 109 10.15 12.72 -7.15
C ASP A 109 10.33 13.99 -8.01
N ARG A 110 11.56 14.24 -8.44
CA ARG A 110 11.87 15.38 -9.31
C ARG A 110 11.20 15.25 -10.67
N MET A 111 11.27 14.06 -11.28
CA MET A 111 10.65 13.79 -12.58
C MET A 111 9.13 13.95 -12.51
N LEU A 112 8.47 13.39 -11.49
CA LEU A 112 7.04 13.58 -11.26
C LEU A 112 6.68 15.05 -11.08
N THR A 113 7.47 15.81 -10.32
CA THR A 113 7.25 17.24 -10.14
C THR A 113 7.31 18.01 -11.46
N TRP A 114 8.20 17.64 -12.38
CA TRP A 114 8.25 18.24 -13.71
C TRP A 114 7.03 17.87 -14.55
N CYS A 115 6.63 16.59 -14.53
CA CYS A 115 5.43 16.12 -15.24
C CYS A 115 4.15 16.76 -14.69
N GLU A 116 4.01 16.88 -13.36
CA GLU A 116 2.89 17.55 -12.72
C GLU A 116 2.79 19.02 -13.17
N ARG A 117 3.91 19.75 -13.18
CA ARG A 117 3.96 21.14 -13.67
C ARG A 117 3.61 21.25 -15.14
N GLU A 118 4.14 20.36 -16.00
CA GLU A 118 3.81 20.32 -17.43
C GLU A 118 2.30 20.13 -17.66
N ARG A 119 1.63 19.42 -16.76
CA ARG A 119 0.18 19.14 -16.81
C ARG A 119 -0.68 20.11 -16.01
N GLY A 120 -0.10 21.10 -15.35
CA GLY A 120 -0.85 22.03 -14.49
C GLY A 120 -1.40 21.38 -13.21
N LEU A 121 -0.81 20.27 -12.77
CA LEU A 121 -1.19 19.59 -11.53
C LEU A 121 -0.42 20.17 -10.34
N PRO A 122 -0.99 20.14 -9.13
CA PRO A 122 -0.27 20.51 -7.92
C PRO A 122 0.98 19.64 -7.73
N ALA A 123 2.12 20.26 -7.45
CA ALA A 123 3.35 19.54 -7.18
C ALA A 123 3.21 18.66 -5.91
N GLY A 124 3.62 17.39 -6.00
CA GLY A 124 3.49 16.43 -4.91
C GLY A 124 2.13 15.73 -4.84
N GLN A 125 1.22 15.99 -5.78
CA GLN A 125 -0.09 15.34 -5.83
C GLN A 125 0.01 13.82 -6.03
N VAL A 126 0.88 13.36 -6.94
CA VAL A 126 1.06 11.94 -7.25
C VAL A 126 1.89 11.26 -6.17
N ALA A 127 1.39 10.20 -5.55
CA ALA A 127 2.10 9.40 -4.57
C ALA A 127 3.25 8.60 -5.19
N LEU A 128 4.29 8.29 -4.39
CA LEU A 128 5.28 7.27 -4.70
C LEU A 128 5.12 6.05 -3.81
N VAL A 129 5.27 4.88 -4.42
CA VAL A 129 5.26 3.56 -3.78
C VAL A 129 6.52 2.81 -4.21
N PRO A 130 7.66 3.01 -3.55
CA PRO A 130 8.87 2.23 -3.86
C PRO A 130 8.65 0.75 -3.55
N LEU A 131 9.01 -0.14 -4.48
CA LEU A 131 8.96 -1.59 -4.28
C LEU A 131 10.33 -2.09 -3.84
N LEU A 132 10.39 -2.65 -2.63
CA LEU A 132 11.62 -3.17 -2.02
C LEU A 132 11.87 -4.61 -2.48
N GLU A 133 12.47 -4.77 -3.66
CA GLU A 133 12.59 -6.06 -4.36
C GLU A 133 14.02 -6.64 -4.31
N SER A 134 14.94 -6.00 -3.60
CA SER A 134 16.30 -6.48 -3.38
C SER A 134 16.69 -6.48 -1.92
N ALA A 135 17.70 -7.28 -1.55
CA ALA A 135 18.21 -7.29 -0.18
C ALA A 135 18.76 -5.91 0.25
N ALA A 136 19.36 -5.16 -0.67
CA ALA A 136 19.84 -3.81 -0.42
C ALA A 136 18.67 -2.83 -0.17
N ALA A 137 17.61 -2.87 -0.99
CA ALA A 137 16.43 -2.04 -0.81
C ALA A 137 15.69 -2.36 0.50
N LEU A 138 15.55 -3.63 0.86
CA LEU A 138 14.98 -4.06 2.13
C LEU A 138 15.78 -3.54 3.34
N ARG A 139 17.11 -3.54 3.24
CA ARG A 139 18.01 -2.98 4.27
C ARG A 139 17.93 -1.45 4.36
N GLY A 140 17.68 -0.78 3.25
CA GLY A 140 17.56 0.66 3.13
C GLY A 140 16.12 1.19 3.23
N ALA A 141 15.18 0.42 3.78
CA ALA A 141 13.76 0.79 3.83
C ALA A 141 13.51 2.14 4.52
N TYR A 142 14.24 2.44 5.59
CA TYR A 142 14.15 3.70 6.31
C TYR A 142 14.56 4.90 5.44
N GLU A 143 15.73 4.82 4.80
CA GLU A 143 16.26 5.88 3.94
C GLU A 143 15.40 6.07 2.69
N ILE A 144 14.92 4.98 2.09
CA ILE A 144 14.00 5.00 0.95
C ILE A 144 12.68 5.66 1.35
N GLY A 145 12.12 5.31 2.51
CA GLY A 145 10.87 5.90 3.01
C GLY A 145 10.94 7.40 3.23
N ARG A 146 12.10 7.92 3.61
CA ARG A 146 12.34 9.37 3.87
C ARG A 146 12.81 10.15 2.65
N ALA A 147 13.12 9.50 1.55
CA ALA A 147 13.79 10.13 0.41
C ALA A 147 12.94 11.20 -0.29
N ALA A 148 11.60 11.11 -0.21
CA ALA A 148 10.71 12.13 -0.73
C ALA A 148 9.41 12.22 0.08
N PRO A 149 8.84 13.43 0.26
CA PRO A 149 7.60 13.62 1.04
C PRO A 149 6.38 12.89 0.46
N ARG A 150 6.41 12.57 -0.84
CA ARG A 150 5.31 11.87 -1.54
C ARG A 150 5.35 10.35 -1.40
N VAL A 151 6.35 9.77 -0.70
CA VAL A 151 6.34 8.35 -0.36
C VAL A 151 5.24 8.11 0.67
N ALA A 152 4.13 7.53 0.22
CA ALA A 152 2.93 7.38 1.03
C ALA A 152 2.63 5.92 1.40
N TYR A 153 3.11 4.99 0.58
CA TYR A 153 2.93 3.55 0.76
C TYR A 153 4.28 2.86 0.60
N LEU A 154 4.63 2.00 1.52
CA LEU A 154 5.89 1.26 1.51
C LEU A 154 5.77 0.02 2.39
N GLY A 155 6.46 -1.04 2.01
CA GLY A 155 6.51 -2.24 2.84
C GLY A 155 7.25 -3.39 2.17
N ALA A 156 7.28 -4.54 2.84
CA ALA A 156 7.95 -5.73 2.33
C ALA A 156 7.06 -6.47 1.34
N VAL A 157 7.45 -6.49 0.08
CA VAL A 157 6.77 -7.24 -0.99
C VAL A 157 7.30 -8.68 -1.02
N THR A 158 6.97 -9.46 0.02
CA THR A 158 7.34 -10.86 0.10
C THR A 158 6.26 -11.75 -0.54
N GLY A 159 6.66 -12.69 -1.37
CA GLY A 159 5.74 -13.62 -2.02
C GLY A 159 6.51 -14.81 -2.60
N ARG A 160 5.80 -15.88 -2.93
CA ARG A 160 6.38 -17.06 -3.58
C ARG A 160 6.81 -16.72 -5.02
N GLY A 161 8.03 -17.09 -5.39
CA GLY A 161 8.54 -16.91 -6.75
C GLY A 161 8.89 -15.47 -7.12
N GLY A 162 8.83 -14.52 -6.17
CA GLY A 162 9.12 -13.11 -6.41
C GLY A 162 10.60 -12.73 -6.33
N ASP A 163 10.89 -11.47 -6.66
CA ASP A 163 12.25 -10.92 -6.66
C ASP A 163 12.89 -10.97 -5.27
N VAL A 164 12.12 -10.75 -4.21
CA VAL A 164 12.61 -10.81 -2.82
C VAL A 164 13.03 -12.24 -2.45
N GLU A 165 12.25 -13.27 -2.83
CA GLU A 165 12.63 -14.67 -2.59
C GLU A 165 13.95 -15.00 -3.27
N ARG A 166 14.12 -14.56 -4.53
CA ARG A 166 15.36 -14.73 -5.29
C ARG A 166 16.53 -13.96 -4.67
N ALA A 167 16.31 -12.71 -4.25
CA ALA A 167 17.36 -11.84 -3.71
C ALA A 167 17.85 -12.25 -2.32
N VAL A 168 16.97 -12.78 -1.49
CA VAL A 168 17.26 -13.19 -0.09
C VAL A 168 17.59 -14.68 0.01
N GLY A 169 16.99 -15.51 -0.86
CA GLY A 169 17.25 -16.95 -0.94
C GLY A 169 16.46 -17.81 0.05
N TYR A 170 15.37 -17.28 0.63
CA TYR A 170 14.48 -18.11 1.45
C TYR A 170 13.69 -19.10 0.58
N ARG A 171 13.14 -20.13 1.21
CA ARG A 171 12.16 -21.04 0.58
C ARG A 171 10.79 -20.71 1.12
N TRP A 172 9.91 -20.25 0.24
CA TRP A 172 8.55 -19.90 0.60
C TRP A 172 7.78 -21.06 1.25
N SER A 173 7.09 -20.76 2.34
CA SER A 173 6.10 -21.65 2.96
C SER A 173 4.78 -20.90 3.22
N PRO A 174 3.62 -21.59 3.24
CA PRO A 174 2.34 -20.95 3.55
C PRO A 174 2.30 -20.28 4.93
N SER A 175 3.13 -20.72 5.86
CA SER A 175 3.22 -20.13 7.19
C SER A 175 3.86 -18.73 7.22
N GLY A 176 4.64 -18.37 6.18
CA GLY A 176 5.35 -17.10 6.07
C GLY A 176 6.39 -16.84 7.16
N ARG A 177 6.79 -17.88 7.93
CA ARG A 177 7.73 -17.74 9.07
C ARG A 177 9.11 -17.29 8.64
N GLU A 178 9.58 -17.77 7.49
CA GLU A 178 10.88 -17.44 6.90
C GLU A 178 11.01 -15.95 6.54
N THR A 179 9.88 -15.24 6.36
CA THR A 179 9.84 -13.82 6.04
C THR A 179 9.36 -12.94 7.22
N LEU A 180 9.04 -13.54 8.37
CA LEU A 180 8.42 -12.82 9.49
C LEU A 180 9.34 -11.71 10.02
N GLU A 181 10.62 -12.02 10.29
CA GLU A 181 11.61 -11.05 10.77
C GLU A 181 11.82 -9.93 9.74
N LEU A 182 11.95 -10.29 8.47
CA LEU A 182 12.13 -9.35 7.37
C LEU A 182 10.94 -8.37 7.31
N ARG A 183 9.70 -8.87 7.34
CA ARG A 183 8.49 -8.04 7.31
C ARG A 183 8.37 -7.15 8.54
N SER A 184 8.68 -7.68 9.73
CA SER A 184 8.64 -6.93 10.98
C SER A 184 9.67 -5.79 10.98
N ARG A 185 10.89 -6.06 10.50
CA ARG A 185 11.95 -5.07 10.41
C ARG A 185 11.61 -3.98 9.41
N VAL A 186 11.20 -4.34 8.19
CA VAL A 186 10.80 -3.37 7.17
C VAL A 186 9.66 -2.49 7.68
N LEU A 187 8.69 -3.07 8.39
CA LEU A 187 7.60 -2.28 8.98
C LEU A 187 8.10 -1.27 10.02
N LEU A 188 9.06 -1.67 10.87
CA LEU A 188 9.67 -0.76 11.85
C LEU A 188 10.36 0.43 11.13
N ASP A 189 11.14 0.14 10.09
CA ASP A 189 11.83 1.15 9.29
C ASP A 189 10.83 2.09 8.58
N VAL A 190 9.76 1.55 8.01
CA VAL A 190 8.66 2.30 7.36
C VAL A 190 7.98 3.25 8.35
N ARG A 191 7.67 2.77 9.56
CA ARG A 191 7.08 3.61 10.62
C ARG A 191 8.06 4.66 11.12
N ALA A 192 9.33 4.31 11.34
CA ALA A 192 10.38 5.25 11.74
C ALA A 192 10.63 6.32 10.67
N ALA A 193 10.50 5.99 9.39
CA ALA A 193 10.58 6.92 8.27
C ALA A 193 9.38 7.89 8.21
N GLY A 194 8.30 7.64 8.94
CA GLY A 194 7.08 8.43 8.92
C GLY A 194 6.17 8.16 7.72
N VAL A 195 6.36 7.05 7.00
CA VAL A 195 5.47 6.65 5.91
C VAL A 195 4.10 6.26 6.47
N PRO A 196 3.01 6.90 6.02
CA PRO A 196 1.71 6.77 6.69
C PRO A 196 1.05 5.40 6.52
N CYS A 197 1.19 4.77 5.35
CA CYS A 197 0.41 3.58 4.99
C CYS A 197 1.34 2.41 4.62
N PRO A 198 1.73 1.56 5.58
CA PRO A 198 2.52 0.36 5.28
C PRO A 198 1.68 -0.70 4.57
N VAL A 199 2.20 -1.21 3.44
CA VAL A 199 1.53 -2.19 2.58
C VAL A 199 2.35 -3.48 2.51
N ALA A 200 1.70 -4.62 2.73
CA ALA A 200 2.34 -5.93 2.63
C ALA A 200 2.36 -6.45 1.19
N GLY A 201 3.21 -7.45 0.97
CA GLY A 201 3.33 -8.12 -0.31
C GLY A 201 2.30 -9.21 -0.56
N LEU A 202 2.57 -9.98 -1.58
CA LEU A 202 1.62 -10.75 -2.37
C LEU A 202 1.35 -12.16 -1.83
N TRP A 203 0.13 -12.64 -2.09
CA TRP A 203 -0.20 -14.07 -2.10
C TRP A 203 -0.35 -14.53 -3.56
N THR A 204 0.42 -15.54 -3.98
CA THR A 204 0.50 -15.93 -5.39
C THR A 204 -0.36 -17.14 -5.77
N THR A 205 -0.88 -17.90 -4.79
CA THR A 205 -1.72 -19.06 -5.03
C THR A 205 -3.19 -18.64 -5.14
N VAL A 206 -3.67 -18.40 -6.36
CA VAL A 206 -4.98 -17.77 -6.65
C VAL A 206 -6.15 -18.46 -5.98
N GLY A 207 -6.17 -19.81 -5.98
CA GLY A 207 -7.29 -20.60 -5.44
C GLY A 207 -7.24 -20.86 -3.93
N ASP A 208 -6.13 -20.54 -3.26
CA ASP A 208 -5.95 -20.77 -1.82
C ASP A 208 -6.32 -19.51 -1.03
N LEU A 209 -7.61 -19.29 -0.85
CA LEU A 209 -8.14 -18.13 -0.12
C LEU A 209 -7.95 -18.26 1.40
N ASP A 210 -7.90 -19.47 1.95
CA ASP A 210 -7.63 -19.69 3.38
C ASP A 210 -6.18 -19.35 3.72
N GLY A 211 -5.23 -19.78 2.89
CA GLY A 211 -3.82 -19.39 3.02
C GLY A 211 -3.62 -17.89 2.85
N LEU A 212 -4.31 -17.25 1.90
CA LEU A 212 -4.31 -15.81 1.75
C LEU A 212 -4.81 -15.12 3.04
N ARG A 213 -5.93 -15.58 3.61
CA ARG A 213 -6.50 -15.03 4.86
C ARG A 213 -5.49 -15.10 5.99
N ALA A 214 -4.93 -16.29 6.24
CA ALA A 214 -3.94 -16.49 7.31
C ALA A 214 -2.71 -15.58 7.14
N PHE A 215 -2.21 -15.41 5.91
CA PHE A 215 -1.10 -14.53 5.60
C PHE A 215 -1.46 -13.04 5.77
N ALA A 216 -2.66 -12.63 5.36
CA ALA A 216 -3.16 -11.27 5.54
C ALA A 216 -3.34 -10.93 7.02
N GLU A 217 -3.93 -11.84 7.82
CA GLU A 217 -4.09 -11.70 9.28
C GLU A 217 -2.74 -11.57 9.99
N GLN A 218 -1.74 -12.35 9.58
CA GLN A 218 -0.37 -12.23 10.11
C GLN A 218 0.22 -10.84 9.81
N ASN A 219 0.04 -10.32 8.58
CA ASN A 219 0.51 -8.98 8.22
C ASN A 219 -0.24 -7.88 8.99
N ARG A 220 -1.57 -7.99 9.14
CA ARG A 220 -2.35 -7.07 9.96
C ARG A 220 -1.88 -7.10 11.43
N ALA A 221 -1.61 -8.28 11.99
CA ALA A 221 -1.11 -8.42 13.35
C ALA A 221 0.27 -7.78 13.54
N LEU A 222 1.13 -7.80 12.52
CA LEU A 222 2.40 -7.06 12.52
C LEU A 222 2.18 -5.54 12.52
N GLY A 223 1.09 -5.03 11.93
CA GLY A 223 0.76 -3.60 11.83
C GLY A 223 0.78 -3.03 10.42
N TYR A 224 0.78 -3.87 9.39
CA TYR A 224 0.48 -3.44 8.02
C TYR A 224 -0.98 -3.01 7.91
N GLU A 225 -1.27 -2.09 6.99
CA GLU A 225 -2.61 -1.49 6.82
C GLU A 225 -3.30 -1.92 5.51
N GLY A 226 -2.59 -2.66 4.68
CA GLY A 226 -3.12 -3.16 3.41
C GLY A 226 -2.18 -4.14 2.75
N MET A 227 -2.60 -4.64 1.59
CA MET A 227 -1.88 -5.68 0.87
C MET A 227 -2.02 -5.51 -0.64
N LEU A 228 -0.94 -5.80 -1.37
CA LEU A 228 -0.96 -5.93 -2.83
C LEU A 228 -1.67 -7.23 -3.23
N ALA A 229 -2.47 -7.21 -4.28
CA ALA A 229 -3.22 -8.35 -4.80
C ALA A 229 -2.97 -8.54 -6.30
N ILE A 230 -3.00 -9.79 -6.77
CA ILE A 230 -2.80 -10.14 -8.18
C ILE A 230 -4.04 -10.75 -8.84
N HIS A 231 -5.08 -11.01 -8.08
CA HIS A 231 -6.32 -11.58 -8.59
C HIS A 231 -7.56 -10.95 -7.93
N PRO A 232 -8.67 -10.72 -8.68
CA PRO A 232 -9.87 -10.12 -8.10
C PRO A 232 -10.48 -10.90 -6.93
N SER A 233 -10.38 -12.24 -6.92
CA SER A 233 -10.88 -13.06 -5.80
C SER A 233 -10.15 -12.83 -4.47
N HIS A 234 -8.94 -12.24 -4.49
CA HIS A 234 -8.19 -11.91 -3.27
C HIS A 234 -8.75 -10.66 -2.57
N VAL A 235 -9.33 -9.75 -3.34
CA VAL A 235 -9.75 -8.43 -2.84
C VAL A 235 -10.76 -8.52 -1.69
N PRO A 236 -11.86 -9.29 -1.76
CA PRO A 236 -12.80 -9.38 -0.66
C PRO A 236 -12.16 -9.88 0.64
N VAL A 237 -11.28 -10.91 0.54
CA VAL A 237 -10.58 -11.48 1.71
C VAL A 237 -9.65 -10.44 2.34
N ILE A 238 -8.86 -9.75 1.51
CA ILE A 238 -7.94 -8.70 1.98
C ILE A 238 -8.74 -7.56 2.64
N ASN A 239 -9.79 -7.08 1.99
CA ASN A 239 -10.61 -5.99 2.50
C ASN A 239 -11.27 -6.35 3.85
N GLU A 240 -11.77 -7.59 3.98
CA GLU A 240 -12.33 -8.08 5.24
C GLU A 240 -11.25 -8.09 6.35
N VAL A 241 -10.09 -8.67 6.07
CA VAL A 241 -9.01 -8.79 7.07
C VAL A 241 -8.50 -7.41 7.50
N PHE A 242 -8.29 -6.47 6.58
CA PHE A 242 -7.77 -5.14 6.91
C PHE A 242 -8.84 -4.12 7.33
N SER A 243 -10.10 -4.54 7.44
CA SER A 243 -11.17 -3.74 8.06
C SER A 243 -11.35 -4.13 9.52
N PRO A 244 -11.57 -3.19 10.44
CA PRO A 244 -11.97 -3.55 11.80
C PRO A 244 -13.39 -4.14 11.79
N SER A 245 -13.61 -5.21 12.55
CA SER A 245 -14.93 -5.80 12.66
C SER A 245 -15.89 -4.91 13.46
N PRO A 246 -17.22 -5.08 13.31
CA PRO A 246 -18.19 -4.38 14.15
C PRO A 246 -17.94 -4.61 15.65
N GLU A 247 -17.52 -5.81 16.04
CA GLU A 247 -17.20 -6.18 17.41
C GLU A 247 -15.95 -5.45 17.91
N GLU A 248 -14.91 -5.35 17.08
CA GLU A 248 -13.68 -4.59 17.37
C GLU A 248 -14.02 -3.10 17.56
N LEU A 249 -14.84 -2.52 16.68
CA LEU A 249 -15.28 -1.12 16.79
C LEU A 249 -16.09 -0.88 18.07
N ALA A 250 -17.02 -1.76 18.39
CA ALA A 250 -17.80 -1.69 19.62
C ALA A 250 -16.91 -1.82 20.86
N ARG A 251 -15.93 -2.73 20.85
CA ARG A 251 -14.94 -2.89 21.92
C ARG A 251 -14.10 -1.62 22.11
N TYR A 252 -13.61 -1.03 21.03
CA TYR A 252 -12.85 0.22 21.09
C TYR A 252 -13.69 1.39 21.63
N ALA A 253 -14.96 1.48 21.27
CA ALA A 253 -15.84 2.49 21.80
C ALA A 253 -16.04 2.35 23.33
N ARG A 254 -16.23 1.11 23.84
CA ARG A 254 -16.32 0.84 25.28
C ARG A 254 -14.99 1.15 26.00
N LEU A 255 -13.84 0.78 25.42
CA LEU A 255 -12.53 1.09 25.97
C LEU A 255 -12.32 2.59 26.14
N ILE A 256 -12.63 3.37 25.10
CA ILE A 256 -12.52 4.84 25.14
C ILE A 256 -13.39 5.41 26.26
N ALA A 257 -14.62 4.92 26.42
CA ALA A 257 -15.53 5.37 27.48
C ALA A 257 -14.98 5.06 28.88
N ALA A 258 -14.47 3.83 29.09
CA ALA A 258 -13.89 3.40 30.37
C ALA A 258 -12.68 4.26 30.78
N VAL A 259 -11.77 4.56 29.84
CA VAL A 259 -10.60 5.42 30.10
C VAL A 259 -11.04 6.86 30.41
N LYS A 260 -12.01 7.40 29.67
CA LYS A 260 -12.57 8.74 29.91
C LYS A 260 -13.20 8.87 31.32
N GLU A 261 -13.97 7.86 31.73
CA GLU A 261 -14.56 7.82 33.07
C GLU A 261 -13.51 7.71 34.18
N ALA A 262 -12.44 6.93 33.98
CA ALA A 262 -11.34 6.83 34.92
C ALA A 262 -10.63 8.18 35.08
N GLN A 263 -10.35 8.85 33.99
CA GLN A 263 -9.74 10.20 33.98
C GLN A 263 -10.63 11.22 34.73
N ALA A 264 -11.96 11.18 34.55
CA ALA A 264 -12.88 12.06 35.27
C ALA A 264 -12.84 11.85 36.79
N ARG A 265 -12.43 10.67 37.27
CA ARG A 265 -12.21 10.32 38.67
C ARG A 265 -10.76 10.53 39.13
N GLY A 266 -9.90 11.13 38.30
CA GLY A 266 -8.49 11.38 38.62
C GLY A 266 -7.58 10.15 38.48
N ALA A 267 -8.02 9.05 37.86
CA ALA A 267 -7.21 7.86 37.62
C ALA A 267 -6.58 7.88 36.23
N GLY A 268 -5.27 7.58 36.13
CA GLY A 268 -4.53 7.52 34.85
C GLY A 268 -4.71 6.22 34.07
N ALA A 269 -5.21 5.16 34.73
CA ALA A 269 -5.48 3.85 34.13
C ALA A 269 -6.69 3.20 34.78
N VAL A 270 -7.27 2.21 34.10
CA VAL A 270 -8.42 1.45 34.57
C VAL A 270 -8.36 -0.01 34.09
N THR A 271 -8.97 -0.93 34.83
CA THR A 271 -9.16 -2.30 34.36
C THR A 271 -10.35 -2.35 33.40
N PHE A 272 -10.12 -2.85 32.20
CA PHE A 272 -11.14 -3.04 31.16
C PHE A 272 -11.00 -4.47 30.60
N GLU A 273 -12.05 -5.27 30.67
CA GLU A 273 -12.08 -6.69 30.23
C GLU A 273 -10.90 -7.53 30.78
N GLY A 274 -10.47 -7.25 32.03
CA GLY A 274 -9.37 -7.94 32.69
C GLY A 274 -7.96 -7.42 32.40
N GLU A 275 -7.82 -6.42 31.54
CA GLU A 275 -6.55 -5.77 31.16
C GLU A 275 -6.47 -4.36 31.74
N MET A 276 -5.27 -3.91 32.11
CA MET A 276 -5.03 -2.51 32.46
C MET A 276 -4.92 -1.68 31.17
N VAL A 277 -5.78 -0.66 31.05
CA VAL A 277 -5.82 0.24 29.89
C VAL A 277 -5.64 1.70 30.31
N ASP A 278 -5.06 2.49 29.41
CA ASP A 278 -4.73 3.89 29.63
C ASP A 278 -5.07 4.77 28.42
N GLU A 279 -4.65 6.03 28.48
CA GLU A 279 -4.86 7.01 27.41
C GLU A 279 -4.15 6.63 26.10
N ALA A 280 -2.98 5.97 26.14
CA ALA A 280 -2.29 5.56 24.92
C ALA A 280 -3.11 4.53 24.14
N MET A 281 -3.74 3.57 24.85
CA MET A 281 -4.63 2.58 24.26
C MET A 281 -5.94 3.23 23.74
N ALA A 282 -6.48 4.19 24.47
CA ALA A 282 -7.68 4.94 24.03
C ALA A 282 -7.37 5.81 22.79
N ALA A 283 -6.19 6.42 22.71
CA ALA A 283 -5.76 7.17 21.53
C ALA A 283 -5.64 6.28 20.28
N ARG A 284 -5.04 5.08 20.43
CA ARG A 284 -5.00 4.07 19.38
C ARG A 284 -6.41 3.67 18.93
N ALA A 285 -7.31 3.38 19.88
CA ALA A 285 -8.70 3.00 19.58
C ALA A 285 -9.43 4.09 18.79
N ARG A 286 -9.26 5.36 19.18
CA ARG A 286 -9.81 6.51 18.41
C ARG A 286 -9.28 6.57 16.99
N GLY A 287 -7.98 6.30 16.81
CA GLY A 287 -7.36 6.22 15.47
C GLY A 287 -8.01 5.17 14.58
N VAL A 288 -8.25 3.96 15.12
CA VAL A 288 -8.91 2.86 14.38
C VAL A 288 -10.34 3.23 14.01
N ILE A 289 -11.14 3.76 14.95
CA ILE A 289 -12.53 4.19 14.67
C ILE A 289 -12.54 5.29 13.60
N ALA A 290 -11.67 6.30 13.73
CA ALA A 290 -11.58 7.38 12.75
C ALA A 290 -11.14 6.89 11.36
N GLY A 291 -10.28 5.87 11.29
CA GLY A 291 -9.88 5.21 10.05
C GLY A 291 -11.04 4.46 9.40
N ALA A 292 -11.80 3.71 10.19
CA ALA A 292 -12.99 2.99 9.71
C ALA A 292 -14.06 3.92 9.13
N CYS A 293 -14.26 5.10 9.74
CA CYS A 293 -15.20 6.11 9.24
C CYS A 293 -14.74 6.80 7.94
N ARG A 294 -13.45 6.68 7.59
CA ARG A 294 -12.88 7.21 6.34
C ARG A 294 -12.80 6.16 5.23
N GLY A 295 -13.38 4.98 5.44
CA GLY A 295 -13.44 3.91 4.47
C GLY A 295 -13.82 4.41 3.07
N PRO A 296 -13.64 3.61 1.98
CA PRO A 296 -13.92 4.07 0.63
C PRO A 296 -15.29 4.75 0.62
N ARG A 297 -15.33 5.97 0.07
CA ARG A 297 -16.56 6.75 -0.02
C ARG A 297 -17.57 5.92 -0.82
N GLY A 298 -18.61 5.44 -0.15
CA GLY A 298 -19.69 4.72 -0.76
C GLY A 298 -20.51 5.57 -1.74
#